data_8c3a5a3a5f8732eb08737431e8d19a84
#
_entry.id   8c3a5a3a5f8732eb08737431e8d19a84
#
_cell.length_a   1.000
_cell.length_b   1.000
_cell.length_c   1.000
_cell.angle_alpha   90.00
_cell.angle_beta   90.00
_cell.angle_gamma   90.00
#
_symmetry.space_group_name_H-M   'P 1'
#
loop_
_entity.id
_entity.type
_entity.pdbx_description
1 polymer ?
#
loop_
_entity_poly.entity_id
_entity_poly.type
_entity_poly.pdbx_seq_one_letter_code
_entity_poly.pdbx_strand_id
1 'polypeptide(L)'
;MSNGSRSLNLFFSKNNFKGSFNSFNEVPNGNLPECCFIGRSNVGKSSIINAITKSKKLAKTSKTPGRTQNINLFVIHDKINIIDLPGYGYAKVSKMKREELSNLIENYLINRENLKEVFILIDCRVGIKDSDIDILDFICENNKQFSIILTKVDKCAVNFINKQKESLISLLKNYKTHFKTIFSSSSNKNIGIVDIQKEIFSLT
;
A
#
# COMPACT_ATOMS: atom_id res chain seq x y z
N MET A 1 -5.47 -20.15 -17.08
CA MET A 1 -5.92 -18.99 -16.30
C MET A 1 -7.43 -18.96 -16.35
N SER A 2 -8.12 -18.86 -15.20
CA SER A 2 -9.58 -18.79 -15.15
C SER A 2 -10.09 -17.50 -15.82
N ASN A 3 -11.30 -17.52 -16.37
CA ASN A 3 -11.93 -16.34 -17.00
C ASN A 3 -11.92 -15.10 -16.09
N GLY A 4 -12.09 -15.27 -14.78
CA GLY A 4 -12.06 -14.17 -13.80
C GLY A 4 -10.70 -13.51 -13.66
N SER A 5 -9.58 -14.24 -13.75
CA SER A 5 -8.23 -13.67 -13.69
C SER A 5 -7.91 -12.82 -14.94
N ARG A 6 -8.45 -13.21 -16.11
CA ARG A 6 -8.27 -12.45 -17.36
C ARG A 6 -9.05 -11.13 -17.32
N SER A 7 -10.27 -11.15 -16.79
CA SER A 7 -11.10 -9.95 -16.61
C SER A 7 -10.44 -8.94 -15.65
N LEU A 8 -9.95 -9.39 -14.48
CA LEU A 8 -9.23 -8.54 -13.53
C LEU A 8 -7.96 -7.92 -14.14
N ASN A 9 -7.17 -8.71 -14.87
CA ASN A 9 -5.98 -8.20 -15.53
C ASN A 9 -6.31 -7.10 -16.54
N LEU A 10 -7.42 -7.25 -17.31
CA LEU A 10 -7.88 -6.25 -18.24
C LEU A 10 -8.33 -4.97 -17.52
N PHE A 11 -9.06 -5.11 -16.41
CA PHE A 11 -9.48 -3.99 -15.57
C PHE A 11 -8.27 -3.17 -15.09
N PHE A 12 -7.27 -3.81 -14.48
CA PHE A 12 -6.10 -3.12 -13.94
C PHE A 12 -5.12 -2.61 -15.01
N SER A 13 -5.14 -3.15 -16.24
CA SER A 13 -4.30 -2.66 -17.33
C SER A 13 -4.78 -1.31 -17.87
N LYS A 14 -6.06 -0.97 -17.71
CA LYS A 14 -6.58 0.36 -18.02
C LYS A 14 -6.33 1.31 -16.85
N ASN A 15 -5.15 1.89 -16.82
CA ASN A 15 -4.70 2.77 -15.75
C ASN A 15 -4.11 4.06 -16.29
N ASN A 16 -4.22 5.14 -15.51
CA ASN A 16 -3.71 6.45 -15.86
C ASN A 16 -3.09 7.12 -14.61
N PHE A 17 -1.89 7.66 -14.75
CA PHE A 17 -1.27 8.53 -13.74
C PHE A 17 -1.89 9.93 -13.82
N LYS A 18 -2.52 10.39 -12.75
CA LYS A 18 -3.19 11.69 -12.69
C LYS A 18 -2.29 12.81 -12.19
N GLY A 19 -1.36 12.48 -11.29
CA GLY A 19 -0.46 13.49 -10.75
C GLY A 19 0.32 13.05 -9.52
N SER A 20 1.26 13.92 -9.14
CA SER A 20 2.11 13.80 -7.96
C SER A 20 2.00 15.10 -7.17
N PHE A 21 1.55 15.03 -5.92
CA PHE A 21 1.14 16.18 -5.13
C PHE A 21 2.00 16.31 -3.88
N ASN A 22 2.46 17.52 -3.59
CA ASN A 22 3.33 17.82 -2.45
C ASN A 22 2.54 18.08 -1.16
N SER A 23 1.27 18.39 -1.28
CA SER A 23 0.36 18.60 -0.14
C SER A 23 -0.98 17.92 -0.36
N PHE A 24 -1.71 17.65 0.72
CA PHE A 24 -3.06 17.09 0.67
C PHE A 24 -4.03 17.97 -0.14
N ASN A 25 -3.94 19.29 0.02
CA ASN A 25 -4.84 20.26 -0.62
C ASN A 25 -4.71 20.29 -2.15
N GLU A 26 -3.58 19.84 -2.70
CA GLU A 26 -3.37 19.73 -4.15
C GLU A 26 -4.00 18.46 -4.75
N VAL A 27 -4.32 17.45 -3.92
CA VAL A 27 -4.91 16.20 -4.40
C VAL A 27 -6.33 16.47 -4.89
N PRO A 28 -6.65 16.19 -6.16
CA PRO A 28 -7.98 16.46 -6.68
C PRO A 28 -9.08 15.79 -5.86
N ASN A 29 -10.14 16.54 -5.56
CA ASN A 29 -11.35 15.96 -5.00
C ASN A 29 -12.06 15.16 -6.09
N GLY A 30 -12.69 14.05 -5.69
CA GLY A 30 -13.42 13.17 -6.60
C GLY A 30 -14.29 12.20 -5.83
N ASN A 31 -15.25 11.59 -6.55
CA ASN A 31 -16.23 10.66 -5.97
C ASN A 31 -15.81 9.18 -6.11
N LEU A 32 -14.70 8.90 -6.79
CA LEU A 32 -14.25 7.52 -6.94
C LEU A 32 -13.75 6.99 -5.58
N PRO A 33 -14.07 5.74 -5.24
CA PRO A 33 -13.47 5.10 -4.09
C PRO A 33 -11.96 5.07 -4.23
N GLU A 34 -11.25 5.11 -3.09
CA GLU A 34 -9.80 5.10 -3.05
C GLU A 34 -9.27 4.00 -2.16
N CYS A 35 -8.16 3.42 -2.57
CA CYS A 35 -7.29 2.67 -1.67
C CYS A 35 -5.89 3.28 -1.69
N CYS A 36 -5.21 3.30 -0.56
CA CYS A 36 -3.85 3.80 -0.49
C CYS A 36 -2.84 2.73 -0.09
N PHE A 37 -1.62 2.89 -0.57
CA PHE A 37 -0.49 2.03 -0.29
C PHE A 37 0.53 2.80 0.55
N ILE A 38 0.89 2.25 1.70
CA ILE A 38 1.86 2.83 2.62
C ILE A 38 2.81 1.75 3.13
N GLY A 39 4.00 2.12 3.56
CA GLY A 39 4.96 1.19 4.12
C GLY A 39 6.33 1.83 4.26
N ARG A 40 7.23 1.14 4.94
CA ARG A 40 8.61 1.63 5.11
C ARG A 40 9.33 1.81 3.78
N SER A 41 10.30 2.71 3.79
CA SER A 41 11.16 2.92 2.62
C SER A 41 11.75 1.59 2.13
N ASN A 42 11.76 1.38 0.81
CA ASN A 42 12.27 0.17 0.15
C ASN A 42 11.52 -1.14 0.47
N VAL A 43 10.32 -1.08 1.03
CA VAL A 43 9.47 -2.25 1.29
C VAL A 43 9.00 -2.93 -0.01
N GLY A 44 8.99 -2.21 -1.14
CA GLY A 44 8.56 -2.71 -2.44
C GLY A 44 7.23 -2.13 -2.94
N LYS A 45 6.76 -1.02 -2.35
CA LYS A 45 5.47 -0.40 -2.62
C LYS A 45 5.24 -0.11 -4.12
N SER A 46 6.11 0.67 -4.76
CA SER A 46 5.99 0.97 -6.19
C SER A 46 6.08 -0.27 -7.10
N SER A 47 6.82 -1.30 -6.66
CA SER A 47 6.90 -2.57 -7.41
C SER A 47 5.59 -3.35 -7.34
N ILE A 48 4.92 -3.35 -6.16
CA ILE A 48 3.60 -3.99 -5.99
C ILE A 48 2.55 -3.23 -6.80
N ILE A 49 2.52 -1.89 -6.74
CA ILE A 49 1.58 -1.07 -7.55
C ILE A 49 1.76 -1.36 -9.03
N ASN A 50 3.01 -1.40 -9.53
CA ASN A 50 3.29 -1.73 -10.93
C ASN A 50 2.83 -3.16 -11.30
N ALA A 51 2.99 -4.13 -10.41
CA ALA A 51 2.54 -5.49 -10.64
C ALA A 51 1.01 -5.59 -10.68
N ILE A 52 0.30 -4.91 -9.76
CA ILE A 52 -1.15 -4.83 -9.71
C ILE A 52 -1.71 -4.21 -10.99
N THR A 53 -1.14 -3.09 -11.43
CA THR A 53 -1.59 -2.31 -12.59
C THR A 53 -1.10 -2.86 -13.92
N LYS A 54 -0.32 -3.96 -13.91
CA LYS A 54 0.31 -4.54 -15.13
C LYS A 54 1.16 -3.52 -15.91
N SER A 55 1.66 -2.51 -15.25
CA SER A 55 2.48 -1.45 -15.82
C SER A 55 3.92 -1.56 -15.33
N LYS A 56 4.89 -1.44 -16.26
CA LYS A 56 6.32 -1.52 -15.89
C LYS A 56 6.85 -0.25 -15.22
N LYS A 57 6.17 0.90 -15.40
CA LYS A 57 6.69 2.23 -15.02
C LYS A 57 5.62 3.20 -14.53
N LEU A 58 4.43 2.74 -14.12
CA LEU A 58 3.37 3.63 -13.64
C LEU A 58 3.83 4.31 -12.34
N ALA A 59 4.23 3.53 -11.34
CA ALA A 59 4.88 4.03 -10.15
C ALA A 59 6.41 3.98 -10.34
N LYS A 60 7.09 5.10 -10.07
CA LYS A 60 8.55 5.21 -10.20
C LYS A 60 9.24 4.36 -9.13
N THR A 61 9.91 3.29 -9.54
CA THR A 61 10.73 2.46 -8.65
C THR A 61 12.12 3.05 -8.46
N SER A 62 12.66 2.96 -7.26
CA SER A 62 14.03 3.40 -6.96
C SER A 62 14.69 2.49 -5.92
N LYS A 63 16.00 2.31 -6.06
CA LYS A 63 16.84 1.69 -5.03
C LYS A 63 17.24 2.70 -3.94
N THR A 64 17.14 4.01 -4.22
CA THR A 64 17.48 5.08 -3.27
C THR A 64 16.31 5.30 -2.30
N PRO A 65 16.55 5.24 -0.98
CA PRO A 65 15.53 5.56 0.03
C PRO A 65 15.01 6.99 -0.10
N GLY A 66 13.71 7.21 0.15
CA GLY A 66 13.14 8.56 0.19
C GLY A 66 12.74 9.16 -1.16
N ARG A 67 12.59 8.35 -2.22
CA ARG A 67 12.23 8.89 -3.54
C ARG A 67 10.74 9.22 -3.67
N THR A 68 9.85 8.48 -3.07
CA THR A 68 8.44 8.83 -3.01
C THR A 68 8.24 9.80 -1.85
N GLN A 69 8.23 11.09 -2.15
CA GLN A 69 8.05 12.18 -1.18
C GLN A 69 6.69 12.86 -1.32
N ASN A 70 5.94 12.49 -2.34
CA ASN A 70 4.67 13.07 -2.73
C ASN A 70 3.56 12.02 -2.68
N ILE A 71 2.32 12.48 -2.66
CA ILE A 71 1.14 11.65 -2.91
C ILE A 71 1.02 11.44 -4.42
N ASN A 72 1.09 10.18 -4.89
CA ASN A 72 0.88 9.88 -6.31
C ASN A 72 -0.50 9.24 -6.50
N LEU A 73 -1.27 9.77 -7.43
CA LEU A 73 -2.64 9.33 -7.74
C LEU A 73 -2.69 8.63 -9.10
N PHE A 74 -3.23 7.41 -9.09
CA PHE A 74 -3.48 6.60 -10.27
C PHE A 74 -4.96 6.25 -10.35
N VAL A 75 -5.58 6.45 -11.51
CA VAL A 75 -6.97 6.05 -11.76
C VAL A 75 -6.98 4.73 -12.50
N ILE A 76 -7.75 3.77 -12.00
CA ILE A 76 -7.91 2.45 -12.60
C ILE A 76 -9.31 2.31 -13.16
N HIS A 77 -9.38 2.07 -14.47
CA HIS A 77 -10.62 1.83 -15.25
C HIS A 77 -11.72 2.88 -15.02
N ASP A 78 -11.35 4.12 -14.62
CA ASP A 78 -12.28 5.19 -14.23
C ASP A 78 -13.28 4.76 -13.13
N LYS A 79 -12.87 3.81 -12.25
CA LYS A 79 -13.73 3.24 -11.20
C LYS A 79 -13.15 3.36 -9.80
N ILE A 80 -11.83 3.34 -9.66
CA ILE A 80 -11.15 3.43 -8.36
C ILE A 80 -9.82 4.17 -8.50
N ASN A 81 -9.45 4.90 -7.46
CA ASN A 81 -8.14 5.51 -7.34
C ASN A 81 -7.20 4.63 -6.50
N ILE A 82 -5.99 4.44 -6.98
CA ILE A 82 -4.86 3.91 -6.20
C ILE A 82 -3.96 5.07 -5.83
N ILE A 83 -3.68 5.19 -4.54
CA ILE A 83 -2.83 6.24 -3.98
C ILE A 83 -1.53 5.64 -3.47
N ASP A 84 -0.40 6.14 -3.97
CA ASP A 84 0.94 5.81 -3.50
C ASP A 84 1.40 6.90 -2.55
N LEU A 85 1.29 6.66 -1.23
CA LEU A 85 1.73 7.59 -0.19
C LEU A 85 3.25 7.55 -0.01
N PRO A 86 3.87 8.61 0.52
CA PRO A 86 5.26 8.55 0.95
C PRO A 86 5.51 7.36 1.87
N GLY A 87 6.71 6.82 1.82
CA GLY A 87 7.11 5.83 2.82
C GLY A 87 7.36 6.51 4.17
N TYR A 88 7.48 5.70 5.23
CA TYR A 88 7.91 6.16 6.56
C TYR A 88 9.18 5.42 7.01
N GLY A 89 9.66 5.71 8.22
CA GLY A 89 10.83 5.02 8.80
C GLY A 89 12.15 5.35 8.10
N TYR A 90 12.28 6.54 7.56
CA TYR A 90 13.51 6.99 6.91
C TYR A 90 14.63 7.28 7.93
N ALA A 91 15.64 6.42 7.99
CA ALA A 91 16.83 6.67 8.80
C ALA A 91 17.79 7.75 8.22
N LYS A 92 17.67 8.05 6.92
CA LYS A 92 18.64 8.87 6.17
C LYS A 92 18.12 10.24 5.73
N VAL A 93 16.96 10.69 6.18
CA VAL A 93 16.44 12.04 5.91
C VAL A 93 16.52 12.89 7.16
N SER A 94 16.61 14.24 7.00
CA SER A 94 16.60 15.17 8.12
C SER A 94 15.33 15.02 8.97
N LYS A 95 15.41 15.43 10.25
CA LYS A 95 14.24 15.41 11.17
C LYS A 95 13.07 16.22 10.58
N MET A 96 13.34 17.43 10.09
CA MET A 96 12.35 18.31 9.47
C MET A 96 11.65 17.63 8.29
N LYS A 97 12.42 16.98 7.39
CA LYS A 97 11.83 16.28 6.22
C LYS A 97 10.98 15.07 6.64
N ARG A 98 11.34 14.41 7.72
CA ARG A 98 10.56 13.28 8.29
C ARG A 98 9.22 13.78 8.82
N GLU A 99 9.21 14.90 9.54
CA GLU A 99 8.00 15.54 10.04
C GLU A 99 7.08 16.00 8.90
N GLU A 100 7.62 16.60 7.84
CA GLU A 100 6.86 16.97 6.64
C GLU A 100 6.16 15.76 6.00
N LEU A 101 6.88 14.64 5.86
CA LEU A 101 6.31 13.42 5.27
C LEU A 101 5.27 12.75 6.18
N SER A 102 5.48 12.78 7.50
CA SER A 102 4.48 12.30 8.48
C SER A 102 3.21 13.12 8.37
N ASN A 103 3.32 14.44 8.43
CA ASN A 103 2.19 15.36 8.31
C ASN A 103 1.41 15.16 6.99
N LEU A 104 2.10 14.89 5.89
CA LEU A 104 1.48 14.63 4.59
C LEU A 104 0.65 13.33 4.61
N ILE A 105 1.19 12.26 5.22
CA ILE A 105 0.52 10.98 5.39
C ILE A 105 -0.70 11.14 6.30
N GLU A 106 -0.51 11.76 7.46
CA GLU A 106 -1.55 11.99 8.47
C GLU A 106 -2.70 12.81 7.91
N ASN A 107 -2.41 13.94 7.26
CA ASN A 107 -3.43 14.77 6.62
C ASN A 107 -4.24 14.01 5.58
N TYR A 108 -3.58 13.16 4.77
CA TYR A 108 -4.28 12.33 3.80
C TYR A 108 -5.20 11.29 4.50
N LEU A 109 -4.69 10.56 5.48
CA LEU A 109 -5.45 9.51 6.17
C LEU A 109 -6.63 10.09 6.96
N ILE A 110 -6.50 11.27 7.58
CA ILE A 110 -7.57 11.92 8.34
C ILE A 110 -8.66 12.43 7.39
N ASN A 111 -8.29 13.22 6.40
CA ASN A 111 -9.22 14.08 5.67
C ASN A 111 -9.76 13.46 4.37
N ARG A 112 -9.23 12.28 3.94
CA ARG A 112 -9.72 11.67 2.69
C ARG A 112 -10.98 10.85 2.94
N GLU A 113 -12.15 11.42 2.59
CA GLU A 113 -13.47 10.83 2.84
C GLU A 113 -13.75 9.58 2.00
N ASN A 114 -13.30 9.55 0.76
CA ASN A 114 -13.50 8.43 -0.16
C ASN A 114 -12.45 7.30 -0.02
N LEU A 115 -11.54 7.39 0.96
CA LEU A 115 -10.59 6.33 1.30
C LEU A 115 -11.32 5.14 1.94
N LYS A 116 -11.31 4.00 1.25
CA LYS A 116 -11.97 2.75 1.67
C LYS A 116 -11.05 1.79 2.41
N GLU A 117 -9.78 1.73 2.01
CA GLU A 117 -8.83 0.78 2.58
C GLU A 117 -7.39 1.26 2.49
N VAL A 118 -6.62 0.97 3.53
CA VAL A 118 -5.18 1.23 3.61
C VAL A 118 -4.42 -0.10 3.48
N PHE A 119 -3.61 -0.25 2.44
CA PHE A 119 -2.71 -1.39 2.30
C PHE A 119 -1.35 -1.06 2.92
N ILE A 120 -1.01 -1.72 4.02
CA ILE A 120 0.23 -1.54 4.75
C ILE A 120 1.23 -2.61 4.31
N LEU A 121 2.36 -2.19 3.75
CA LEU A 121 3.38 -3.11 3.24
C LEU A 121 4.46 -3.38 4.28
N ILE A 122 4.73 -4.65 4.51
CA ILE A 122 5.77 -5.13 5.42
C ILE A 122 6.70 -6.07 4.65
N ASP A 123 8.01 -5.81 4.68
CA ASP A 123 9.00 -6.71 4.10
C ASP A 123 9.07 -8.00 4.92
N CYS A 124 8.70 -9.13 4.33
CA CYS A 124 8.64 -10.42 5.00
C CYS A 124 9.96 -10.81 5.68
N ARG A 125 11.11 -10.40 5.12
CA ARG A 125 12.45 -10.69 5.67
C ARG A 125 12.74 -9.96 6.97
N VAL A 126 12.07 -8.84 7.19
CA VAL A 126 12.33 -7.92 8.32
C VAL A 126 11.24 -8.03 9.39
N GLY A 127 9.99 -8.31 8.97
CA GLY A 127 8.82 -8.32 9.84
C GLY A 127 8.37 -6.93 10.26
N ILE A 128 7.40 -6.91 11.19
CA ILE A 128 6.85 -5.67 11.77
C ILE A 128 7.86 -4.96 12.66
N LYS A 129 7.79 -3.64 12.72
CA LYS A 129 8.62 -2.76 13.54
C LYS A 129 7.74 -1.74 14.27
N ASP A 130 8.29 -1.06 15.27
CA ASP A 130 7.58 -0.05 16.06
C ASP A 130 6.92 1.02 15.16
N SER A 131 7.63 1.51 14.15
CA SER A 131 7.07 2.46 13.18
C SER A 131 5.91 1.91 12.34
N ASP A 132 5.78 0.60 12.20
CA ASP A 132 4.61 -0.01 11.57
C ASP A 132 3.45 -0.06 12.56
N ILE A 133 3.73 -0.25 13.87
CA ILE A 133 2.73 -0.22 14.94
C ILE A 133 2.17 1.19 15.09
N ASP A 134 3.02 2.21 15.13
CA ASP A 134 2.60 3.63 15.20
C ASP A 134 1.59 3.97 14.09
N ILE A 135 1.84 3.47 12.86
CA ILE A 135 0.93 3.66 11.72
C ILE A 135 -0.37 2.85 11.90
N LEU A 136 -0.31 1.64 12.43
CA LEU A 136 -1.50 0.83 12.69
C LEU A 136 -2.41 1.52 13.72
N ASP A 137 -1.84 2.00 14.81
CA ASP A 137 -2.55 2.73 15.86
C ASP A 137 -3.23 3.98 15.26
N PHE A 138 -2.47 4.78 14.51
CA PHE A 138 -2.98 5.98 13.86
C PHE A 138 -4.15 5.70 12.88
N ILE A 139 -4.05 4.64 12.08
CA ILE A 139 -5.11 4.22 11.14
C ILE A 139 -6.38 3.85 11.90
N CYS A 140 -6.25 3.12 13.01
CA CYS A 140 -7.38 2.68 13.83
C CYS A 140 -8.03 3.84 14.58
N GLU A 141 -7.25 4.76 15.15
CA GLU A 141 -7.74 5.98 15.80
C GLU A 141 -8.59 6.85 14.86
N ASN A 142 -8.26 6.81 13.55
CA ASN A 142 -9.00 7.52 12.51
C ASN A 142 -10.07 6.67 11.80
N ASN A 143 -10.48 5.53 12.40
CA ASN A 143 -11.54 4.65 11.90
C ASN A 143 -11.36 4.20 10.44
N LYS A 144 -10.13 3.97 9.99
CA LYS A 144 -9.86 3.47 8.64
C LYS A 144 -9.66 1.96 8.64
N GLN A 145 -10.17 1.30 7.60
CA GLN A 145 -9.94 -0.14 7.38
C GLN A 145 -8.56 -0.38 6.78
N PHE A 146 -7.93 -1.49 7.13
CA PHE A 146 -6.63 -1.82 6.56
C PHE A 146 -6.41 -3.32 6.29
N SER A 147 -5.52 -3.59 5.35
CA SER A 147 -4.95 -4.92 5.09
C SER A 147 -3.43 -4.87 5.09
N ILE A 148 -2.79 -5.97 5.47
CA ILE A 148 -1.33 -6.11 5.43
C ILE A 148 -0.89 -6.81 4.14
N ILE A 149 0.15 -6.31 3.50
CA ILE A 149 0.82 -7.00 2.40
C ILE A 149 2.24 -7.37 2.84
N LEU A 150 2.48 -8.66 3.12
CA LEU A 150 3.82 -9.20 3.29
C LEU A 150 4.51 -9.25 1.93
N THR A 151 5.47 -8.36 1.69
CA THR A 151 6.20 -8.27 0.44
C THR A 151 7.44 -9.15 0.42
N LYS A 152 7.97 -9.40 -0.79
CA LYS A 152 9.24 -10.12 -1.02
C LYS A 152 9.25 -11.54 -0.45
N VAL A 153 8.10 -12.20 -0.42
CA VAL A 153 7.99 -13.58 0.10
C VAL A 153 8.83 -14.58 -0.71
N ASP A 154 9.15 -14.25 -1.97
CA ASP A 154 10.08 -15.03 -2.82
C ASP A 154 11.53 -15.09 -2.29
N LYS A 155 11.85 -14.29 -1.29
CA LYS A 155 13.16 -14.22 -0.62
C LYS A 155 13.18 -14.95 0.73
N CYS A 156 12.09 -15.60 1.11
CA CYS A 156 11.92 -16.26 2.39
C CYS A 156 11.54 -17.74 2.21
N ALA A 157 11.99 -18.59 3.12
CA ALA A 157 11.50 -19.97 3.19
C ALA A 157 10.03 -20.00 3.65
N VAL A 158 9.27 -20.99 3.21
CA VAL A 158 7.82 -21.13 3.50
C VAL A 158 7.55 -21.12 5.01
N ASN A 159 8.33 -21.86 5.80
CA ASN A 159 8.18 -21.90 7.26
C ASN A 159 8.41 -20.53 7.91
N PHE A 160 9.33 -19.74 7.38
CA PHE A 160 9.56 -18.38 7.86
C PHE A 160 8.39 -17.46 7.54
N ILE A 161 7.81 -17.57 6.32
CA ILE A 161 6.61 -16.81 5.93
C ILE A 161 5.44 -17.13 6.87
N ASN A 162 5.23 -18.41 7.17
CA ASN A 162 4.16 -18.84 8.06
C ASN A 162 4.36 -18.28 9.48
N LYS A 163 5.58 -18.35 10.03
CA LYS A 163 5.92 -17.76 11.32
C LYS A 163 5.66 -16.24 11.36
N GLN A 164 6.01 -15.52 10.28
CA GLN A 164 5.72 -14.09 10.18
C GLN A 164 4.21 -13.80 10.18
N LYS A 165 3.43 -14.61 9.45
CA LYS A 165 1.96 -14.49 9.44
C LYS A 165 1.35 -14.74 10.81
N GLU A 166 1.76 -15.81 11.50
CA GLU A 166 1.28 -16.15 12.84
C GLU A 166 1.57 -15.02 13.85
N SER A 167 2.79 -14.48 13.82
CA SER A 167 3.17 -13.33 14.64
C SER A 167 2.28 -12.11 14.37
N LEU A 168 2.05 -11.80 13.09
CA LEU A 168 1.16 -10.71 12.70
C LEU A 168 -0.29 -10.97 13.14
N ILE A 169 -0.84 -12.17 12.91
CA ILE A 169 -2.21 -12.52 13.32
C ILE A 169 -2.37 -12.35 14.83
N SER A 170 -1.36 -12.77 15.63
CA SER A 170 -1.39 -12.60 17.08
C SER A 170 -1.44 -11.13 17.48
N LEU A 171 -0.62 -10.28 16.89
CA LEU A 171 -0.59 -8.84 17.13
C LEU A 171 -1.91 -8.17 16.70
N LEU A 172 -2.40 -8.52 15.50
CA LEU A 172 -3.57 -7.91 14.89
C LEU A 172 -4.90 -8.26 15.59
N LYS A 173 -4.88 -9.17 16.59
CA LYS A 173 -6.05 -9.39 17.46
C LYS A 173 -6.53 -8.11 18.16
N ASN A 174 -5.63 -7.18 18.42
CA ASN A 174 -5.97 -5.89 19.05
C ASN A 174 -6.63 -4.91 18.07
N TYR A 175 -6.60 -5.19 16.76
CA TYR A 175 -7.06 -4.33 15.67
C TYR A 175 -8.27 -4.91 14.90
N LYS A 176 -9.00 -5.86 15.50
CA LYS A 176 -10.05 -6.66 14.83
C LYS A 176 -11.09 -5.86 14.06
N THR A 177 -11.47 -4.70 14.57
CA THR A 177 -12.52 -3.86 13.98
C THR A 177 -12.08 -3.16 12.69
N HIS A 178 -10.78 -3.01 12.49
CA HIS A 178 -10.20 -2.26 11.37
C HIS A 178 -9.37 -3.15 10.43
N PHE A 179 -8.90 -4.28 10.93
CA PHE A 179 -8.10 -5.24 10.16
C PHE A 179 -8.97 -6.15 9.31
N LYS A 180 -8.65 -6.26 8.01
CA LYS A 180 -9.34 -7.15 7.06
C LYS A 180 -8.57 -8.44 6.80
N THR A 181 -7.37 -8.37 6.24
CA THR A 181 -6.64 -9.58 5.84
C THR A 181 -5.14 -9.38 5.69
N ILE A 182 -4.39 -10.50 5.53
CA ILE A 182 -2.95 -10.52 5.23
C ILE A 182 -2.72 -11.18 3.87
N PHE A 183 -2.14 -10.44 2.94
CA PHE A 183 -1.66 -10.95 1.66
C PHE A 183 -0.17 -11.32 1.74
N SER A 184 0.22 -12.44 1.14
CA SER A 184 1.63 -12.76 0.86
C SER A 184 1.93 -12.43 -0.58
N SER A 185 2.95 -11.59 -0.84
CA SER A 185 3.18 -11.08 -2.19
C SER A 185 4.64 -11.03 -2.62
N SER A 186 4.85 -11.29 -3.90
CA SER A 186 6.09 -11.00 -4.63
C SER A 186 5.77 -10.39 -5.98
N SER A 187 6.16 -9.14 -6.19
CA SER A 187 6.07 -8.50 -7.50
C SER A 187 6.94 -9.18 -8.56
N ASN A 188 8.10 -9.73 -8.17
CA ASN A 188 9.02 -10.40 -9.09
C ASN A 188 8.49 -11.75 -9.60
N LYS A 189 7.78 -12.49 -8.74
CA LYS A 189 7.24 -13.82 -9.04
C LYS A 189 5.74 -13.80 -9.30
N ASN A 190 5.10 -12.62 -9.28
CA ASN A 190 3.65 -12.44 -9.40
C ASN A 190 2.83 -13.25 -8.37
N ILE A 191 3.41 -13.50 -7.17
CA ILE A 191 2.72 -14.19 -6.08
C ILE A 191 1.75 -13.22 -5.41
N GLY A 192 0.49 -13.64 -5.15
CA GLY A 192 -0.52 -12.89 -4.42
C GLY A 192 -1.06 -11.64 -5.11
N ILE A 193 -0.60 -11.32 -6.34
CA ILE A 193 -1.04 -10.10 -7.06
C ILE A 193 -2.52 -10.17 -7.41
N VAL A 194 -3.01 -11.32 -7.85
CA VAL A 194 -4.43 -11.51 -8.21
C VAL A 194 -5.35 -11.35 -6.98
N ASP A 195 -4.92 -11.80 -5.81
CA ASP A 195 -5.73 -11.69 -4.60
C ASP A 195 -5.82 -10.24 -4.12
N ILE A 196 -4.72 -9.48 -4.21
CA ILE A 196 -4.74 -8.03 -3.96
C ILE A 196 -5.62 -7.30 -5.00
N GLN A 197 -5.57 -7.71 -6.28
CA GLN A 197 -6.46 -7.17 -7.32
C GLN A 197 -7.94 -7.43 -7.01
N LYS A 198 -8.29 -8.62 -6.52
CA LYS A 198 -9.68 -8.93 -6.11
C LYS A 198 -10.14 -8.05 -4.97
N GLU A 199 -9.29 -7.85 -3.94
CA GLU A 199 -9.61 -6.96 -2.82
C GLU A 199 -9.86 -5.53 -3.31
N ILE A 200 -8.96 -4.98 -4.13
CA ILE A 200 -9.14 -3.62 -4.68
C ILE A 200 -10.40 -3.53 -5.54
N PHE A 201 -10.67 -4.56 -6.36
CA PHE A 201 -11.87 -4.60 -7.21
C PHE A 201 -13.16 -4.64 -6.39
N SER A 202 -13.16 -5.27 -5.21
CA SER A 202 -14.34 -5.31 -4.32
C SER A 202 -14.69 -3.94 -3.72
N LEU A 203 -13.80 -2.96 -3.81
CA LEU A 203 -14.03 -1.59 -3.33
C LEU A 203 -14.74 -0.71 -4.37
N THR A 204 -14.90 -1.21 -5.63
CA THR A 204 -15.57 -0.48 -6.73
C THR A 204 -17.08 -0.73 -6.70
#